data_166f4ecb79a4c7e516d5beafbef7953f
#
_entry.id   166f4ecb79a4c7e516d5beafbef7953f
#
_cell.length_a   1.000
_cell.length_b   1.000
_cell.length_c   1.000
_cell.angle_alpha   90.00
_cell.angle_beta   90.00
_cell.angle_gamma   90.00
#
_symmetry.space_group_name_H-M   'P 1'
#
loop_
_entity.id
_entity.type
_entity.pdbx_description
1 polymer ?
#
loop_
_entity_poly.entity_id
_entity_poly.type
_entity_poly.pdbx_seq_one_letter_code
_entity_poly.pdbx_strand_id
1 'polypeptide(L)'
;MKKRILLIALLFCSVLAQAQDVFVTADFVSSYIWRGMDSGNASVQPSLGVNWKGLTAYVWGSTEFRHKNNEIDLSLEYEYRNLTLYANNYFTQTEEEPFKYFNYSSHSTGHTFEVGAGYMISEKFPLSVSWYTTFAGNDYRENGKRAWSSYCELSYPFSIKKVDLAL
;
A
#
# COMPACT_ATOMS: atom_id res chain seq x y z
N MET A 1 -10.36 27.89 6.31
CA MET A 1 -9.64 26.65 6.56
C MET A 1 -10.29 25.80 7.65
N LYS A 2 -10.52 26.30 8.88
CA LYS A 2 -11.09 25.52 10.02
C LYS A 2 -12.42 24.80 9.70
N LYS A 3 -13.37 25.45 8.98
CA LYS A 3 -14.65 24.84 8.60
C LYS A 3 -14.50 23.65 7.62
N ARG A 4 -13.52 23.70 6.71
CA ARG A 4 -13.24 22.60 5.77
C ARG A 4 -12.62 21.41 6.47
N ILE A 5 -11.71 21.64 7.42
CA ILE A 5 -11.11 20.61 8.26
C ILE A 5 -12.16 19.91 9.11
N LEU A 6 -13.09 20.69 9.71
CA LEU A 6 -14.19 20.13 10.49
C LEU A 6 -15.14 19.26 9.63
N LEU A 7 -15.43 19.71 8.41
CA LEU A 7 -16.26 18.93 7.47
C LEU A 7 -15.61 17.61 7.05
N ILE A 8 -14.30 17.64 6.78
CA ILE A 8 -13.51 16.44 6.47
C ILE A 8 -13.49 15.49 7.68
N ALA A 9 -13.27 16.01 8.90
CA ALA A 9 -13.28 15.21 10.12
C ALA A 9 -14.66 14.58 10.37
N LEU A 10 -15.77 15.32 10.16
CA LEU A 10 -17.13 14.81 10.29
C LEU A 10 -17.44 13.73 9.24
N LEU A 11 -17.01 13.92 7.99
CA LEU A 11 -17.12 12.90 6.94
C LEU A 11 -16.32 11.64 7.31
N PHE A 12 -15.11 11.80 7.83
CA PHE A 12 -14.28 10.67 8.27
C PHE A 12 -14.93 9.92 9.43
N CYS A 13 -15.48 10.64 10.43
CA CYS A 13 -16.22 10.03 11.55
C CYS A 13 -17.47 9.29 11.07
N SER A 14 -18.20 9.80 10.06
CA SER A 14 -19.39 9.13 9.53
C SER A 14 -19.07 7.85 8.76
N VAL A 15 -17.93 7.79 8.07
CA VAL A 15 -17.44 6.58 7.41
C VAL A 15 -17.02 5.53 8.45
N LEU A 16 -16.29 5.93 9.49
CA LEU A 16 -15.93 5.02 10.60
C LEU A 16 -17.15 4.46 11.32
N ALA A 17 -18.22 5.24 11.49
CA ALA A 17 -19.45 4.79 12.13
C ALA A 17 -20.24 3.77 11.31
N GLN A 18 -19.96 3.61 10.01
CA GLN A 18 -20.58 2.64 9.11
C GLN A 18 -19.63 1.53 8.68
N ALA A 19 -18.35 1.61 9.07
CA ALA A 19 -17.38 0.56 8.79
C ALA A 19 -17.80 -0.75 9.46
N GLN A 20 -17.72 -1.86 8.72
CA GLN A 20 -18.00 -3.18 9.30
C GLN A 20 -16.90 -3.57 10.27
N ASP A 21 -15.65 -3.24 9.93
CA ASP A 21 -14.48 -3.50 10.76
C ASP A 21 -13.47 -2.37 10.68
N VAL A 22 -12.89 -2.04 11.82
CA VAL A 22 -11.71 -1.17 11.95
C VAL A 22 -10.56 -2.03 12.44
N PHE A 23 -9.41 -1.96 11.81
CA PHE A 23 -8.23 -2.69 12.25
C PHE A 23 -7.07 -1.75 12.54
N VAL A 24 -6.28 -2.12 13.53
CA VAL A 24 -5.00 -1.49 13.88
C VAL A 24 -4.01 -2.61 14.08
N THR A 25 -2.89 -2.57 13.38
CA THR A 25 -1.80 -3.54 13.53
C THR A 25 -0.46 -2.83 13.70
N ALA A 26 0.53 -3.55 14.19
CA ALA A 26 1.91 -3.11 14.20
C ALA A 26 2.82 -4.33 14.12
N ASP A 27 3.58 -4.43 13.05
CA ASP A 27 4.53 -5.50 12.83
C ASP A 27 5.94 -5.05 13.19
N PHE A 28 6.73 -5.98 13.75
CA PHE A 28 8.15 -5.82 14.00
C PHE A 28 8.88 -6.79 13.08
N VAL A 29 9.61 -6.27 12.13
CA VAL A 29 10.32 -7.07 11.13
C VAL A 29 11.83 -6.90 11.25
N SER A 30 12.57 -7.96 11.01
CA SER A 30 14.04 -7.93 10.99
C SER A 30 14.60 -7.40 9.66
N SER A 31 13.81 -7.48 8.60
CA SER A 31 14.09 -6.94 7.27
C SER A 31 12.78 -6.68 6.56
N TYR A 32 12.71 -5.58 5.82
CA TYR A 32 11.56 -5.23 5.00
C TYR A 32 11.80 -5.70 3.56
N ILE A 33 11.10 -6.75 3.16
CA ILE A 33 11.15 -7.27 1.79
C ILE A 33 9.85 -6.91 1.08
N TRP A 34 9.94 -6.22 -0.04
CA TRP A 34 8.80 -5.85 -0.86
C TRP A 34 8.97 -6.35 -2.30
N ARG A 35 8.03 -7.17 -2.77
CA ARG A 35 8.06 -7.77 -4.12
C ARG A 35 9.41 -8.47 -4.42
N GLY A 36 9.97 -9.17 -3.43
CA GLY A 36 11.25 -9.87 -3.54
C GLY A 36 12.50 -8.98 -3.49
N MET A 37 12.34 -7.69 -3.29
CA MET A 37 13.44 -6.74 -3.13
C MET A 37 13.67 -6.40 -1.66
N ASP A 38 14.92 -6.24 -1.26
CA ASP A 38 15.28 -5.70 0.04
C ASP A 38 15.00 -4.19 0.05
N SER A 39 13.92 -3.82 0.73
CA SER A 39 13.43 -2.45 0.81
C SER A 39 13.79 -1.75 2.11
N GLY A 40 14.33 -2.49 3.10
CA GLY A 40 14.76 -1.89 4.35
C GLY A 40 15.16 -2.88 5.41
N ASN A 41 15.81 -2.35 6.45
CA ASN A 41 16.30 -3.10 7.59
C ASN A 41 15.20 -3.35 8.63
N ALA A 42 15.63 -3.74 9.83
CA ALA A 42 14.73 -3.94 10.97
C ALA A 42 13.89 -2.68 11.23
N SER A 43 12.59 -2.83 11.23
CA SER A 43 11.63 -1.73 11.30
C SER A 43 10.37 -2.09 12.11
N VAL A 44 9.64 -1.06 12.50
CA VAL A 44 8.27 -1.16 12.98
C VAL A 44 7.32 -0.69 11.87
N GLN A 45 6.25 -1.46 11.64
CA GLN A 45 5.32 -1.24 10.52
C GLN A 45 3.88 -1.20 11.04
N PRO A 46 3.42 -0.04 11.51
CA PRO A 46 2.03 0.14 11.92
C PRO A 46 1.09 0.25 10.73
N SER A 47 -0.15 -0.22 10.91
CA SER A 47 -1.24 0.08 9.99
C SER A 47 -2.55 0.36 10.72
N LEU A 48 -3.38 1.17 10.08
CA LEU A 48 -4.72 1.52 10.51
C LEU A 48 -5.63 1.52 9.28
N GLY A 49 -6.74 0.82 9.34
CA GLY A 49 -7.67 0.76 8.22
C GLY A 49 -9.10 0.44 8.60
N VAL A 50 -9.94 0.54 7.61
CA VAL A 50 -11.38 0.27 7.70
C VAL A 50 -11.83 -0.60 6.54
N ASN A 51 -12.73 -1.54 6.83
CA ASN A 51 -13.42 -2.34 5.83
C ASN A 51 -14.89 -1.92 5.77
N TRP A 52 -15.40 -1.74 4.56
CA TRP A 52 -16.81 -1.45 4.33
C TRP A 52 -17.29 -2.03 3.00
N LYS A 53 -18.11 -3.09 3.06
CA LYS A 53 -18.76 -3.69 1.89
C LYS A 53 -17.81 -4.01 0.73
N GLY A 54 -16.67 -4.63 1.03
CA GLY A 54 -15.66 -4.98 0.05
C GLY A 54 -14.66 -3.86 -0.27
N LEU A 55 -14.89 -2.65 0.23
CA LEU A 55 -13.91 -1.57 0.16
C LEU A 55 -13.05 -1.58 1.42
N THR A 56 -11.73 -1.68 1.25
CA THR A 56 -10.74 -1.49 2.31
C THR A 56 -9.96 -0.22 2.04
N ALA A 57 -9.88 0.66 3.02
CA ALA A 57 -9.03 1.83 2.98
C ALA A 57 -8.10 1.81 4.18
N TYR A 58 -6.78 1.94 3.95
CA TYR A 58 -5.82 1.91 5.04
C TYR A 58 -4.62 2.81 4.80
N VAL A 59 -3.99 3.19 5.90
CA VAL A 59 -2.66 3.76 5.95
C VAL A 59 -1.73 2.74 6.58
N TRP A 60 -0.58 2.56 5.96
CA TRP A 60 0.52 1.76 6.47
C TRP A 60 1.76 2.63 6.53
N GLY A 61 2.67 2.31 7.43
CA GLY A 61 3.94 3.00 7.51
C GLY A 61 5.06 2.06 7.88
N SER A 62 6.29 2.43 7.55
CA SER A 62 7.49 1.74 7.97
C SER A 62 8.51 2.74 8.48
N THR A 63 9.08 2.48 9.65
CA THR A 63 10.17 3.27 10.21
C THR A 63 11.28 2.33 10.66
N GLU A 64 12.46 2.47 10.07
CA GLU A 64 13.63 1.69 10.45
C GLU A 64 14.16 2.12 11.82
N PHE A 65 14.62 1.16 12.64
CA PHE A 65 15.23 1.48 13.94
C PHE A 65 16.53 2.29 13.83
N ARG A 66 17.15 2.29 12.66
CA ARG A 66 18.34 3.09 12.38
C ARG A 66 18.05 4.38 11.61
N HIS A 67 16.77 4.74 11.47
CA HIS A 67 16.27 5.97 10.84
C HIS A 67 16.75 6.25 9.41
N LYS A 68 17.09 5.23 8.65
CA LYS A 68 17.60 5.41 7.29
C LYS A 68 16.47 5.63 6.27
N ASN A 69 15.37 4.88 6.39
CA ASN A 69 14.25 4.96 5.47
C ASN A 69 12.94 5.01 6.25
N ASN A 70 12.05 5.86 5.79
CA ASN A 70 10.68 5.93 6.26
C ASN A 70 9.74 5.84 5.07
N GLU A 71 8.62 5.17 5.26
CA GLU A 71 7.58 5.02 4.24
C GLU A 71 6.21 5.25 4.85
N ILE A 72 5.33 5.90 4.09
CA ILE A 72 3.92 6.09 4.42
C ILE A 72 3.11 5.78 3.18
N ASP A 73 2.27 4.78 3.27
CA ASP A 73 1.43 4.33 2.17
C ASP A 73 -0.05 4.58 2.48
N LEU A 74 -0.76 5.02 1.45
CA LEU A 74 -2.21 5.09 1.44
C LEU A 74 -2.74 4.12 0.40
N SER A 75 -3.61 3.21 0.83
CA SER A 75 -4.12 2.15 -0.04
C SER A 75 -5.64 2.11 -0.01
N LEU A 76 -6.21 1.87 -1.19
CA LEU A 76 -7.60 1.53 -1.41
C LEU A 76 -7.65 0.21 -2.14
N GLU A 77 -8.45 -0.72 -1.64
CA GLU A 77 -8.73 -2.01 -2.25
C GLU A 77 -10.23 -2.20 -2.36
N TYR A 78 -10.69 -2.70 -3.49
CA TYR A 78 -12.08 -3.04 -3.68
C TYR A 78 -12.22 -4.46 -4.18
N GLU A 79 -12.84 -5.29 -3.37
CA GLU A 79 -13.11 -6.69 -3.67
C GLU A 79 -14.54 -6.86 -4.20
N TYR A 80 -14.65 -7.49 -5.35
CA TYR A 80 -15.92 -7.93 -5.91
C TYR A 80 -15.79 -9.35 -6.46
N ARG A 81 -16.34 -10.32 -5.75
CA ARG A 81 -16.20 -11.76 -6.05
C ARG A 81 -14.71 -12.15 -6.07
N ASN A 82 -14.23 -12.58 -7.24
CA ASN A 82 -12.84 -13.02 -7.45
C ASN A 82 -11.91 -11.91 -7.96
N LEU A 83 -12.43 -10.70 -8.15
CA LEU A 83 -11.68 -9.55 -8.65
C LEU A 83 -11.36 -8.62 -7.49
N THR A 84 -10.10 -8.21 -7.38
CA THR A 84 -9.68 -7.13 -6.49
C THR A 84 -9.07 -6.01 -7.31
N LEU A 85 -9.46 -4.78 -7.04
CA LEU A 85 -8.89 -3.58 -7.63
C LEU A 85 -8.09 -2.84 -6.56
N TYR A 86 -6.95 -2.28 -6.94
CA TYR A 86 -6.02 -1.58 -6.06
C TYR A 86 -5.74 -0.17 -6.55
N ALA A 87 -5.62 0.75 -5.61
CA ALA A 87 -5.09 2.09 -5.84
C ALA A 87 -4.19 2.46 -4.65
N ASN A 88 -2.91 2.63 -4.91
CA ASN A 88 -1.88 2.84 -3.90
C ASN A 88 -1.15 4.16 -4.11
N ASN A 89 -0.78 4.78 -3.03
CA ASN A 89 0.18 5.87 -2.98
C ASN A 89 1.27 5.51 -2.00
N TYR A 90 2.47 5.33 -2.48
CA TYR A 90 3.68 5.08 -1.71
C TYR A 90 4.42 6.40 -1.54
N PHE A 91 4.77 6.77 -0.33
CA PHE A 91 5.65 7.90 -0.04
C PHE A 91 6.87 7.42 0.72
N THR A 92 8.01 7.45 0.05
CA THR A 92 9.30 7.06 0.63
C THR A 92 10.16 8.28 0.89
N GLN A 93 10.89 8.24 1.99
CA GLN A 93 11.84 9.29 2.38
C GLN A 93 13.09 8.68 3.00
N THR A 94 14.24 9.20 2.58
CA THR A 94 15.54 8.91 3.20
C THR A 94 15.87 9.94 4.27
N GLU A 95 16.77 9.58 5.21
CA GLU A 95 17.21 10.48 6.28
C GLU A 95 17.90 11.76 5.76
N GLU A 96 18.47 11.70 4.56
CA GLU A 96 19.22 12.80 3.95
C GLU A 96 18.31 13.90 3.37
N GLU A 97 17.03 13.64 3.20
CA GLU A 97 16.08 14.56 2.59
C GLU A 97 15.10 15.14 3.62
N PRO A 98 14.73 16.44 3.52
CA PRO A 98 13.73 17.01 4.39
C PRO A 98 12.34 16.37 4.12
N PHE A 99 11.55 16.17 5.18
CA PHE A 99 10.21 15.62 5.09
C PHE A 99 9.28 16.51 4.25
N LYS A 100 8.92 16.08 3.04
CA LYS A 100 8.12 16.83 2.08
C LYS A 100 6.89 16.05 1.60
N TYR A 101 6.11 15.50 2.53
CA TYR A 101 4.93 14.70 2.21
C TYR A 101 3.95 15.38 1.24
N PHE A 102 3.77 16.70 1.34
CA PHE A 102 2.84 17.44 0.47
C PHE A 102 3.48 17.97 -0.83
N ASN A 103 4.67 17.48 -1.19
CA ASN A 103 5.27 17.79 -2.48
C ASN A 103 4.80 16.81 -3.55
N TYR A 104 3.89 17.24 -4.42
CA TYR A 104 3.38 16.46 -5.55
C TYR A 104 3.95 16.93 -6.90
N SER A 105 5.00 17.73 -6.88
CA SER A 105 5.64 18.23 -8.11
C SER A 105 6.32 17.09 -8.85
N SER A 106 6.04 16.99 -10.14
CA SER A 106 6.69 16.02 -11.04
C SER A 106 8.22 16.10 -10.92
N HIS A 107 8.90 14.98 -10.92
CA HIS A 107 10.36 14.81 -10.82
C HIS A 107 11.01 15.17 -9.46
N SER A 108 10.26 15.71 -8.49
CA SER A 108 10.80 16.04 -7.17
C SER A 108 9.95 15.52 -6.02
N THR A 109 8.89 14.81 -6.33
CA THR A 109 8.02 14.17 -5.33
C THR A 109 8.63 12.88 -4.82
N GLY A 110 8.45 12.58 -3.53
CA GLY A 110 8.68 11.25 -2.96
C GLY A 110 7.50 10.28 -3.15
N HIS A 111 6.41 10.73 -3.79
CA HIS A 111 5.24 9.90 -4.02
C HIS A 111 5.35 9.07 -5.30
N THR A 112 4.84 7.84 -5.22
CA THR A 112 4.60 6.96 -6.36
C THR A 112 3.15 6.50 -6.32
N PHE A 113 2.41 6.66 -7.42
CA PHE A 113 1.01 6.29 -7.53
C PHE A 113 0.86 5.08 -8.43
N GLU A 114 0.23 4.05 -7.91
CA GLU A 114 0.05 2.77 -8.58
C GLU A 114 -1.42 2.38 -8.60
N VAL A 115 -1.84 1.75 -9.68
CA VAL A 115 -3.11 1.03 -9.77
C VAL A 115 -2.85 -0.43 -10.11
N GLY A 116 -3.74 -1.30 -9.69
CA GLY A 116 -3.61 -2.72 -9.94
C GLY A 116 -4.95 -3.43 -10.00
N ALA A 117 -4.90 -4.66 -10.49
CA ALA A 117 -6.01 -5.60 -10.46
C ALA A 117 -5.48 -7.00 -10.19
N GLY A 118 -6.19 -7.72 -9.32
CA GLY A 118 -5.95 -9.12 -9.01
C GLY A 118 -7.18 -9.97 -9.33
N TYR A 119 -6.97 -11.19 -9.78
CA TYR A 119 -8.04 -12.15 -10.02
C TYR A 119 -7.67 -13.51 -9.48
N MET A 120 -8.52 -14.05 -8.61
CA MET A 120 -8.43 -15.42 -8.09
C MET A 120 -9.29 -16.35 -8.94
N ILE A 121 -8.74 -17.46 -9.42
CA ILE A 121 -9.46 -18.37 -10.32
C ILE A 121 -10.71 -18.92 -9.64
N SER A 122 -10.57 -19.51 -8.45
CA SER A 122 -11.70 -19.98 -7.64
C SER A 122 -11.24 -20.34 -6.22
N GLU A 123 -12.19 -20.45 -5.29
CA GLU A 123 -11.90 -20.95 -3.93
C GLU A 123 -11.36 -22.40 -3.92
N LYS A 124 -11.76 -23.24 -4.87
CA LYS A 124 -11.27 -24.63 -4.99
C LYS A 124 -9.87 -24.72 -5.58
N PHE A 125 -9.49 -23.74 -6.38
CA PHE A 125 -8.17 -23.61 -6.97
C PHE A 125 -7.72 -22.16 -6.81
N PRO A 126 -7.15 -21.80 -5.66
CA PRO A 126 -6.92 -20.42 -5.26
C PRO A 126 -5.67 -19.79 -5.90
N LEU A 127 -5.40 -20.13 -7.16
CA LEU A 127 -4.37 -19.45 -7.94
C LEU A 127 -4.86 -18.02 -8.26
N SER A 128 -4.07 -17.07 -7.88
CA SER A 128 -4.32 -15.65 -8.15
C SER A 128 -3.27 -15.10 -9.10
N VAL A 129 -3.69 -14.21 -9.98
CA VAL A 129 -2.82 -13.40 -10.80
C VAL A 129 -3.10 -11.92 -10.48
N SER A 130 -2.06 -11.15 -10.24
CA SER A 130 -2.18 -9.71 -9.99
C SER A 130 -1.24 -8.94 -10.90
N TRP A 131 -1.69 -7.77 -11.36
CA TRP A 131 -0.90 -6.82 -12.11
C TRP A 131 -1.04 -5.44 -11.51
N TYR A 132 0.08 -4.76 -11.39
CA TYR A 132 0.18 -3.40 -10.89
C TYR A 132 0.95 -2.54 -11.90
N THR A 133 0.58 -1.26 -12.00
CA THR A 133 1.27 -0.30 -12.86
C THR A 133 1.35 1.06 -12.18
N THR A 134 2.55 1.61 -12.11
CA THR A 134 2.80 2.97 -11.67
C THR A 134 2.42 3.94 -12.78
N PHE A 135 1.49 4.86 -12.50
CA PHE A 135 0.99 5.81 -13.49
C PHE A 135 1.36 7.26 -13.20
N ALA A 136 1.77 7.58 -11.96
CA ALA A 136 2.13 8.94 -11.55
C ALA A 136 3.20 8.93 -10.44
N GLY A 137 3.74 10.11 -10.11
CA GLY A 137 4.76 10.28 -9.08
C GLY A 137 6.18 10.04 -9.59
N ASN A 138 7.06 9.56 -8.71
CA ASN A 138 8.49 9.37 -9.00
C ASN A 138 8.75 8.03 -9.70
N ASP A 139 8.43 7.95 -10.98
CA ASP A 139 8.62 6.76 -11.83
C ASP A 139 9.10 7.18 -13.21
N TYR A 140 10.41 7.40 -13.34
CA TYR A 140 11.03 7.90 -14.56
C TYR A 140 12.21 7.03 -15.01
N ARG A 141 12.38 6.94 -16.31
CA ARG A 141 13.57 6.38 -16.96
C ARG A 141 14.70 7.41 -16.97
N GLU A 142 15.93 6.99 -17.20
CA GLU A 142 17.11 7.86 -17.32
C GLU A 142 16.93 9.01 -18.34
N ASN A 143 16.12 8.79 -19.37
CA ASN A 143 15.81 9.80 -20.37
C ASN A 143 14.72 10.81 -19.96
N GLY A 144 14.29 10.79 -18.68
CA GLY A 144 13.28 11.67 -18.12
C GLY A 144 11.83 11.35 -18.51
N LYS A 145 11.59 10.30 -19.28
CA LYS A 145 10.22 9.86 -19.63
C LYS A 145 9.66 8.95 -18.53
N ARG A 146 8.35 8.98 -18.33
CA ARG A 146 7.66 8.07 -17.41
C ARG A 146 7.99 6.62 -17.75
N ALA A 147 8.30 5.84 -16.73
CA ALA A 147 8.72 4.46 -16.92
C ALA A 147 7.52 3.52 -17.10
N TRP A 148 6.37 3.83 -16.48
CA TRP A 148 5.21 2.93 -16.38
C TRP A 148 5.60 1.58 -15.79
N SER A 149 6.39 1.64 -14.71
CA SER A 149 6.87 0.45 -14.03
C SER A 149 5.71 -0.45 -13.65
N SER A 150 5.83 -1.72 -14.01
CA SER A 150 4.76 -2.69 -13.80
C SER A 150 5.30 -3.92 -13.10
N TYR A 151 4.45 -4.50 -12.25
CA TYR A 151 4.72 -5.73 -11.53
C TYR A 151 3.60 -6.72 -11.77
N CYS A 152 3.95 -7.98 -12.00
CA CYS A 152 3.01 -9.07 -12.13
C CYS A 152 3.37 -10.17 -11.14
N GLU A 153 2.35 -10.70 -10.46
CA GLU A 153 2.49 -11.74 -9.47
C GLU A 153 1.54 -12.91 -9.75
N LEU A 154 2.04 -14.10 -9.56
CA LEU A 154 1.22 -15.30 -9.44
C LEU A 154 1.34 -15.77 -7.98
N SER A 155 0.23 -16.03 -7.34
CA SER A 155 0.20 -16.47 -5.95
C SER A 155 -0.70 -17.68 -5.79
N TYR A 156 -0.22 -18.68 -5.06
CA TYR A 156 -0.96 -19.87 -4.71
C TYR A 156 -0.82 -20.15 -3.22
N PRO A 157 -1.84 -19.83 -2.39
CA PRO A 157 -1.82 -20.16 -0.96
C PRO A 157 -2.00 -21.65 -0.75
N PHE A 158 -1.23 -22.23 0.17
CA PHE A 158 -1.35 -23.62 0.60
C PHE A 158 -0.96 -23.76 2.06
N SER A 159 -1.47 -24.80 2.70
CA SER A 159 -1.19 -25.05 4.12
C SER A 159 -0.47 -26.39 4.28
N ILE A 160 0.58 -26.40 5.09
CA ILE A 160 1.25 -27.62 5.54
C ILE A 160 0.99 -27.74 7.05
N LYS A 161 0.10 -28.67 7.42
CA LYS A 161 -0.37 -28.86 8.80
C LYS A 161 -1.05 -27.58 9.33
N LYS A 162 -0.36 -26.84 10.24
CA LYS A 162 -0.85 -25.59 10.86
C LYS A 162 -0.09 -24.35 10.36
N VAL A 163 0.69 -24.49 9.30
CA VAL A 163 1.49 -23.40 8.71
C VAL A 163 0.88 -23.05 7.36
N ASP A 164 0.43 -21.82 7.23
CA ASP A 164 -0.05 -21.27 5.97
C ASP A 164 1.11 -20.64 5.21
N LEU A 165 1.20 -20.95 3.94
CA LEU A 165 2.27 -20.55 3.03
C LEU A 165 1.65 -19.99 1.75
N ALA A 166 2.40 -19.19 1.03
CA ALA A 166 2.09 -18.78 -0.33
C ALA A 166 3.35 -18.90 -1.21
N LEU A 167 3.15 -19.37 -2.43
CA LEU A 167 4.14 -19.34 -3.50
C LEU A 167 3.86 -18.16 -4.41
#